data_abadee22e6fc6ffad7651b36de775926
#
_entry.id   abadee22e6fc6ffad7651b36de775926
#
_cell.length_a   1.000
_cell.length_b   1.000
_cell.length_c   1.000
_cell.angle_alpha   90.00
_cell.angle_beta   90.00
_cell.angle_gamma   90.00
#
_symmetry.space_group_name_H-M   'P 1'
#
loop_
_entity.id
_entity.type
_entity.pdbx_description
1 polymer ?
#
loop_
_entity_poly.entity_id
_entity_poly.type
_entity_poly.pdbx_seq_one_letter_code
_entity_poly.pdbx_strand_id
1 'polypeptide(L)'
;MEMTSGLKAIADASFDSVMITSAGGKNQIVYVNKAFEKLTGYKAKDVLGKDPKFLQGAATDPATIRQLVKDLKAAKTFEGRTINYRADGSPFIMHWRVLPVKSGRGASAKVENYVAIQRVISA
;
A
#
# COMPACT_ATOMS: atom_id res chain seq x y z
N MET A 1 8.48 -0.82 13.84
CA MET A 1 7.65 -1.98 14.16
C MET A 1 7.98 -3.13 13.22
N GLU A 2 8.12 -4.29 13.79
CA GLU A 2 8.45 -5.48 13.01
C GLU A 2 7.19 -6.19 12.53
N MET A 3 7.25 -6.66 11.29
CA MET A 3 6.20 -7.52 10.76
C MET A 3 6.34 -8.92 11.33
N THR A 4 5.19 -9.57 11.55
CA THR A 4 5.22 -11.00 11.90
C THR A 4 5.74 -11.79 10.70
N SER A 5 6.42 -12.92 10.97
CA SER A 5 6.91 -13.80 9.92
C SER A 5 5.77 -14.37 9.07
N GLY A 6 4.60 -14.60 9.67
CA GLY A 6 3.42 -15.09 8.95
C GLY A 6 2.91 -14.07 7.93
N LEU A 7 2.80 -12.79 8.33
CA LEU A 7 2.36 -11.73 7.41
C LEU A 7 3.36 -11.58 6.25
N LYS A 8 4.65 -11.59 6.55
CA LYS A 8 5.68 -11.51 5.53
C LYS A 8 5.61 -12.68 4.56
N ALA A 9 5.42 -13.91 5.06
CA ALA A 9 5.33 -15.09 4.22
C ALA A 9 4.14 -15.02 3.27
N ILE A 10 2.99 -14.54 3.74
CA ILE A 10 1.81 -14.36 2.89
C ILE A 10 2.09 -13.32 1.80
N ALA A 11 2.68 -12.19 2.18
CA ALA A 11 3.01 -11.13 1.23
C ALA A 11 4.01 -11.61 0.17
N ASP A 12 5.04 -12.35 0.60
CA ASP A 12 6.05 -12.89 -0.32
C ASP A 12 5.46 -13.89 -1.30
N ALA A 13 4.43 -14.63 -0.90
CA ALA A 13 3.80 -15.66 -1.75
C ALA A 13 2.73 -15.06 -2.68
N SER A 14 2.33 -13.82 -2.50
CA SER A 14 1.27 -13.21 -3.31
C SER A 14 1.71 -12.98 -4.75
N PHE A 15 0.81 -13.29 -5.69
CA PHE A 15 1.01 -12.94 -7.10
C PHE A 15 0.81 -11.44 -7.33
N ASP A 16 -0.02 -10.80 -6.52
CA ASP A 16 -0.25 -9.36 -6.61
C ASP A 16 0.83 -8.58 -5.86
N SER A 17 1.03 -7.33 -6.28
CA SER A 17 1.89 -6.40 -5.55
C SER A 17 1.37 -6.19 -4.13
N VAL A 18 2.25 -6.32 -3.15
CA VAL A 18 1.93 -6.04 -1.75
C VAL A 18 2.90 -4.99 -1.22
N MET A 19 2.32 -3.93 -0.64
CA MET A 19 3.06 -2.88 0.01
C MET A 19 2.49 -2.71 1.42
N ILE A 20 3.35 -2.73 2.42
CA ILE A 20 2.93 -2.58 3.82
C ILE A 20 3.54 -1.31 4.36
N THR A 21 2.69 -0.48 4.98
CA THR A 21 3.12 0.76 5.61
C THR A 21 2.87 0.72 7.11
N SER A 22 3.64 1.52 7.85
CA SER A 22 3.40 1.72 9.27
C SER A 22 2.18 2.62 9.47
N ALA A 23 1.53 2.48 10.62
CA ALA A 23 0.46 3.38 11.06
C ALA A 23 0.94 4.21 12.25
N GLY A 24 0.13 5.20 12.66
CA GLY A 24 0.40 5.97 13.87
C GLY A 24 1.33 7.16 13.66
N GLY A 25 1.12 7.93 12.61
CA GLY A 25 1.83 9.18 12.39
C GLY A 25 2.33 9.30 10.97
N LYS A 26 3.49 8.72 10.67
CA LYS A 26 4.05 8.74 9.32
C LYS A 26 3.73 7.44 8.61
N ASN A 27 3.19 7.54 7.42
CA ASN A 27 2.96 6.38 6.55
C ASN A 27 4.28 6.04 5.86
N GLN A 28 5.06 5.17 6.47
CA GLN A 28 6.34 4.75 5.90
C GLN A 28 6.24 3.32 5.40
N ILE A 29 6.74 3.08 4.19
CA ILE A 29 6.80 1.73 3.65
C ILE A 29 7.77 0.91 4.48
N VAL A 30 7.30 -0.21 5.04
CA VAL A 30 8.12 -1.13 5.83
C VAL A 30 8.39 -2.43 5.09
N TYR A 31 7.63 -2.73 4.05
CA TYR A 31 7.82 -3.95 3.26
C TYR A 31 7.17 -3.81 1.89
N VAL A 32 7.82 -4.33 0.86
CA VAL A 32 7.25 -4.57 -0.46
C VAL A 32 7.71 -5.94 -0.96
N ASN A 33 6.86 -6.63 -1.73
CA ASN A 33 7.21 -7.94 -2.28
C ASN A 33 7.80 -7.82 -3.71
N LYS A 34 8.19 -8.94 -4.27
CA LYS A 34 8.75 -8.97 -5.63
C LYS A 34 7.75 -8.50 -6.68
N ALA A 35 6.47 -8.83 -6.50
CA ALA A 35 5.42 -8.37 -7.42
C ALA A 35 5.33 -6.85 -7.45
N PHE A 36 5.53 -6.17 -6.32
CA PHE A 36 5.60 -4.71 -6.27
C PHE A 36 6.74 -4.19 -7.14
N GLU A 37 7.93 -4.80 -7.03
CA GLU A 37 9.08 -4.37 -7.83
C GLU A 37 8.81 -4.53 -9.32
N LYS A 38 8.19 -5.64 -9.71
CA LYS A 38 7.84 -5.90 -11.11
C LYS A 38 6.78 -4.92 -11.63
N LEU A 39 5.77 -4.63 -10.81
CA LEU A 39 4.68 -3.74 -11.19
C LEU A 39 5.13 -2.30 -11.33
N THR A 40 5.90 -1.81 -10.37
CA THR A 40 6.26 -0.39 -10.28
C THR A 40 7.62 -0.04 -10.88
N GLY A 41 8.51 -1.01 -10.98
CA GLY A 41 9.90 -0.77 -11.38
C GLY A 41 10.78 -0.24 -10.27
N TYR A 42 10.22 0.08 -9.11
CA TYR A 42 11.00 0.49 -7.95
C TYR A 42 11.54 -0.73 -7.21
N LYS A 43 12.76 -0.64 -6.71
CA LYS A 43 13.35 -1.67 -5.87
C LYS A 43 13.00 -1.44 -4.41
N ALA A 44 12.86 -2.52 -3.64
CA ALA A 44 12.56 -2.43 -2.22
C ALA A 44 13.52 -1.48 -1.48
N LYS A 45 14.82 -1.61 -1.73
CA LYS A 45 15.84 -0.78 -1.08
C LYS A 45 15.65 0.73 -1.32
N ASP A 46 14.99 1.10 -2.44
CA ASP A 46 14.81 2.50 -2.83
C ASP A 46 13.54 3.11 -2.25
N VAL A 47 12.61 2.28 -1.77
CA VAL A 47 11.31 2.77 -1.29
C VAL A 47 11.09 2.57 0.20
N LEU A 48 11.83 1.69 0.85
CA LEU A 48 11.67 1.45 2.29
C LEU A 48 11.89 2.76 3.06
N GLY A 49 11.00 3.04 4.00
CA GLY A 49 11.02 4.26 4.80
C GLY A 49 10.34 5.47 4.16
N LYS A 50 9.95 5.38 2.89
CA LYS A 50 9.30 6.50 2.20
C LYS A 50 7.78 6.45 2.35
N ASP A 51 7.15 7.63 2.24
CA ASP A 51 5.71 7.75 2.07
C ASP A 51 5.35 7.31 0.64
N PRO A 52 4.28 6.51 0.45
CA PRO A 52 3.92 6.01 -0.88
C PRO A 52 3.49 7.06 -1.91
N LYS A 53 3.42 8.32 -1.54
CA LYS A 53 2.99 9.41 -2.44
C LYS A 53 3.80 9.50 -3.73
N PHE A 54 5.02 8.96 -3.75
CA PHE A 54 5.84 8.99 -4.96
C PHE A 54 5.23 8.22 -6.13
N LEU A 55 4.27 7.32 -5.86
CA LEU A 55 3.54 6.60 -6.90
C LEU A 55 2.48 7.47 -7.59
N GLN A 56 2.10 8.58 -6.98
CA GLN A 56 1.09 9.49 -7.51
C GLN A 56 1.69 10.47 -8.50
N GLY A 57 0.86 11.00 -9.37
CA GLY A 57 1.28 11.99 -10.35
C GLY A 57 0.10 12.77 -10.93
N ALA A 58 0.31 13.40 -12.07
CA ALA A 58 -0.63 14.37 -12.64
C ALA A 58 -2.04 13.82 -12.85
N ALA A 59 -2.18 12.57 -13.28
CA ALA A 59 -3.48 11.97 -13.57
C ALA A 59 -4.07 11.17 -12.42
N THR A 60 -3.40 11.14 -11.26
CA THR A 60 -3.93 10.48 -10.07
C THR A 60 -5.20 11.20 -9.60
N ASP A 61 -6.28 10.46 -9.37
CA ASP A 61 -7.58 11.03 -9.02
C ASP A 61 -7.58 11.52 -7.56
N PRO A 62 -7.68 12.84 -7.32
CA PRO A 62 -7.69 13.37 -5.95
C PRO A 62 -8.88 12.88 -5.13
N ALA A 63 -10.04 12.64 -5.75
CA ALA A 63 -11.22 12.16 -5.04
C ALA A 63 -11.01 10.75 -4.51
N THR A 64 -10.37 9.88 -5.29
CA THR A 64 -10.03 8.54 -4.86
C THR A 64 -9.06 8.57 -3.68
N ILE A 65 -8.05 9.44 -3.72
CA ILE A 65 -7.09 9.56 -2.63
C ILE A 65 -7.76 10.11 -1.36
N ARG A 66 -8.69 11.05 -1.48
CA ARG A 66 -9.45 11.54 -0.32
C ARG A 66 -10.28 10.42 0.30
N GLN A 67 -10.88 9.56 -0.51
CA GLN A 67 -11.65 8.41 -0.01
C GLN A 67 -10.74 7.42 0.73
N LEU A 68 -9.54 7.16 0.19
CA LEU A 68 -8.54 6.34 0.86
C LEU A 68 -8.24 6.87 2.26
N VAL A 69 -7.91 8.15 2.37
CA VAL A 69 -7.57 8.78 3.66
C VAL A 69 -8.76 8.67 4.63
N LYS A 70 -9.97 8.94 4.15
CA LYS A 70 -11.18 8.87 4.97
C LYS A 70 -11.41 7.47 5.51
N ASP A 71 -11.30 6.44 4.65
CA ASP A 71 -11.52 5.06 5.05
C ASP A 71 -10.46 4.60 6.05
N LEU A 72 -9.19 4.95 5.83
CA LEU A 72 -8.12 4.56 6.75
C LEU A 72 -8.26 5.23 8.11
N LYS A 73 -8.68 6.49 8.17
CA LYS A 73 -8.96 7.17 9.43
C LYS A 73 -10.09 6.52 10.20
N ALA A 74 -11.05 5.92 9.50
CA ALA A 74 -12.17 5.20 10.11
C ALA A 74 -11.83 3.73 10.38
N ALA A 75 -10.58 3.32 10.18
CA ALA A 75 -10.12 1.94 10.31
C ALA A 75 -10.92 0.96 9.44
N LYS A 76 -11.33 1.42 8.26
CA LYS A 76 -12.06 0.63 7.27
C LYS A 76 -11.15 0.21 6.15
N THR A 77 -11.52 -0.90 5.50
CA THR A 77 -10.88 -1.32 4.25
C THR A 77 -11.25 -0.35 3.14
N PHE A 78 -10.25 0.08 2.39
CA PHE A 78 -10.44 0.88 1.18
C PHE A 78 -10.31 -0.02 -0.04
N GLU A 79 -11.08 0.29 -1.08
CA GLU A 79 -10.90 -0.28 -2.41
C GLU A 79 -11.15 0.82 -3.43
N GLY A 80 -10.28 0.91 -4.44
CA GLY A 80 -10.42 1.94 -5.46
C GLY A 80 -9.51 1.72 -6.65
N ARG A 81 -9.63 2.64 -7.60
CA ARG A 81 -8.85 2.66 -8.84
C ARG A 81 -8.39 4.06 -9.11
N THR A 82 -7.16 4.18 -9.57
CA THR A 82 -6.64 5.47 -10.01
C THR A 82 -5.41 5.23 -10.90
N ILE A 83 -4.93 6.29 -11.52
CA ILE A 83 -3.68 6.23 -12.27
C ILE A 83 -2.53 6.52 -11.33
N ASN A 84 -1.55 5.62 -11.32
CA ASN A 84 -0.27 5.79 -10.65
C ASN A 84 0.84 5.66 -11.69
N TYR A 85 2.08 5.84 -11.26
CA TYR A 85 3.22 5.95 -12.15
C TYR A 85 4.33 5.01 -11.72
N ARG A 86 4.96 4.36 -12.72
CA ARG A 86 6.13 3.51 -12.51
C ARG A 86 7.39 4.35 -12.35
N ALA A 87 8.48 3.70 -11.97
CA ALA A 87 9.77 4.36 -11.79
C ALA A 87 10.28 5.04 -13.08
N ASP A 88 9.90 4.53 -14.26
CA ASP A 88 10.26 5.13 -15.54
C ASP A 88 9.33 6.26 -15.95
N GLY A 89 8.36 6.62 -15.12
CA GLY A 89 7.39 7.68 -15.39
C GLY A 89 6.15 7.23 -16.15
N SER A 90 6.08 5.96 -16.58
CA SER A 90 4.92 5.49 -17.34
C SER A 90 3.70 5.32 -16.45
N PRO A 91 2.51 5.75 -16.90
CA PRO A 91 1.29 5.61 -16.12
C PRO A 91 0.72 4.21 -16.23
N PHE A 92 -0.02 3.80 -15.20
CA PHE A 92 -0.82 2.58 -15.23
C PHE A 92 -2.08 2.76 -14.38
N ILE A 93 -3.14 2.03 -14.72
CA ILE A 93 -4.35 2.04 -13.92
C ILE A 93 -4.18 0.99 -12.83
N MET A 94 -4.17 1.45 -11.58
CA MET A 94 -4.03 0.60 -10.41
C MET A 94 -5.40 0.38 -9.78
N HIS A 95 -5.73 -0.88 -9.58
CA HIS A 95 -6.84 -1.30 -8.73
C HIS A 95 -6.23 -1.85 -7.45
N TRP A 96 -6.63 -1.32 -6.29
CA TRP A 96 -6.02 -1.78 -5.04
C TRP A 96 -6.99 -1.74 -3.88
N ARG A 97 -6.66 -2.54 -2.87
CA ARG A 97 -7.31 -2.54 -1.57
C ARG A 97 -6.28 -2.21 -0.51
N VAL A 98 -6.71 -1.48 0.50
CA VAL A 98 -5.86 -1.20 1.66
C VAL A 98 -6.59 -1.67 2.90
N LEU A 99 -5.94 -2.54 3.67
CA LEU A 99 -6.51 -3.18 4.85
C LEU A 99 -5.79 -2.69 6.09
N PRO A 100 -6.52 -2.27 7.14
CA PRO A 100 -5.88 -2.02 8.43
C PRO A 100 -5.55 -3.35 9.11
N VAL A 101 -4.33 -3.47 9.64
CA VAL A 101 -3.93 -4.61 10.47
C VAL A 101 -3.81 -4.13 11.89
N LYS A 102 -4.63 -4.71 12.78
CA LYS A 102 -4.71 -4.28 14.18
C LYS A 102 -3.99 -5.26 15.08
N SER A 103 -3.46 -4.73 16.20
CA SER A 103 -2.98 -5.53 17.32
C SER A 103 -3.83 -5.20 18.53
N GLY A 104 -3.84 -6.11 19.52
CA GLY A 104 -4.65 -5.96 20.71
C GLY A 104 -6.06 -6.51 20.53
N ARG A 105 -6.89 -6.34 21.54
CA ARG A 105 -8.27 -6.86 21.57
C ARG A 105 -9.22 -5.79 22.07
N GLY A 106 -10.45 -5.80 21.53
CA GLY A 106 -11.51 -4.92 21.97
C GLY A 106 -11.12 -3.46 21.88
N ALA A 107 -11.37 -2.69 22.93
CA ALA A 107 -11.10 -1.26 22.95
C ALA A 107 -9.61 -0.91 22.90
N SER A 108 -8.72 -1.87 23.21
CA SER A 108 -7.27 -1.64 23.15
C SER A 108 -6.68 -1.94 21.77
N ALA A 109 -7.48 -2.41 20.81
CA ALA A 109 -7.00 -2.72 19.48
C ALA A 109 -6.54 -1.44 18.77
N LYS A 110 -5.35 -1.50 18.18
CA LYS A 110 -4.76 -0.38 17.44
C LYS A 110 -4.35 -0.83 16.06
N VAL A 111 -4.49 0.06 15.09
CA VAL A 111 -3.94 -0.18 13.75
C VAL A 111 -2.43 -0.06 13.81
N GLU A 112 -1.74 -1.13 13.45
CA GLU A 112 -0.28 -1.20 13.46
C GLU A 112 0.30 -0.98 12.07
N ASN A 113 -0.37 -1.51 11.06
CA ASN A 113 0.04 -1.43 9.67
C ASN A 113 -1.15 -1.26 8.76
N TYR A 114 -0.87 -0.79 7.55
CA TYR A 114 -1.79 -0.88 6.43
C TYR A 114 -1.16 -1.77 5.37
N VAL A 115 -1.96 -2.71 4.85
CA VAL A 115 -1.52 -3.62 3.79
C VAL A 115 -2.24 -3.24 2.51
N ALA A 116 -1.48 -2.83 1.50
CA ALA A 116 -2.01 -2.50 0.18
C ALA A 116 -1.75 -3.67 -0.77
N ILE A 117 -2.83 -4.20 -1.34
CA ILE A 117 -2.77 -5.24 -2.37
C ILE A 117 -3.14 -4.57 -3.69
N GLN A 118 -2.23 -4.60 -4.64
CA GLN A 118 -2.27 -3.75 -5.84
C GLN A 118 -2.14 -4.59 -7.10
N ARG A 119 -2.89 -4.22 -8.15
CA ARG A 119 -2.75 -4.84 -9.46
C ARG A 119 -3.00 -3.85 -10.58
N VAL A 120 -2.42 -4.12 -11.74
CA VAL A 120 -2.73 -3.38 -12.97
C VAL A 120 -3.99 -3.99 -13.57
N ILE A 121 -4.99 -3.16 -13.88
CA ILE A 121 -6.24 -3.65 -14.46
C ILE A 121 -6.38 -3.36 -15.94
N SER A 122 -5.53 -2.51 -16.49
CA SER A 122 -5.54 -2.23 -17.92
C SER A 122 -4.17 -1.73 -18.34
N ALA A 123 -3.76 -2.21 -19.47
CA ALA A 123 -2.57 -1.71 -20.12
C ALA A 123 -2.89 -0.40 -20.86
#